data_ac521f8e2d665cac2be6d22fc48d349f
#
_entry.id   ac521f8e2d665cac2be6d22fc48d349f
#
_cell.length_a   1.000
_cell.length_b   1.000
_cell.length_c   1.000
_cell.angle_alpha   90.00
_cell.angle_beta   90.00
_cell.angle_gamma   90.00
#
_symmetry.space_group_name_H-M   'P 1'
#
loop_
_entity.id
_entity.type
_entity.pdbx_description
1 polymer ?
#
loop_
_entity_poly.entity_id
_entity_poly.type
_entity_poly.pdbx_seq_one_letter_code
_entity_poly.pdbx_strand_id
1 'polypeptide(L)'
;MANYKLVFRKSVSKDFRPIPNKDVTRILKRIEELQEEPRPIGSEKLSGQERYRIRQGVYRIIYEVADELLVVTVVKVGHRKHVYKRS
;
A
#
# COMPACT_ATOMS: atom_id res chain seq x y z
N MET A 1 15.53 5.74 -14.26
CA MET A 1 14.53 5.02 -13.50
C MET A 1 13.73 5.96 -12.63
N ALA A 2 12.43 5.83 -12.68
CA ALA A 2 11.60 6.65 -11.83
C ALA A 2 11.78 6.22 -10.37
N ASN A 3 11.81 7.19 -9.50
CA ASN A 3 11.89 6.93 -8.08
C ASN A 3 10.82 7.76 -7.41
N TYR A 4 9.74 7.10 -7.03
CA TYR A 4 8.58 7.77 -6.49
C TYR A 4 8.80 8.13 -5.03
N LYS A 5 8.26 9.28 -4.65
CA LYS A 5 8.24 9.67 -3.25
C LYS A 5 7.15 8.88 -2.54
N LEU A 6 7.43 8.47 -1.31
CA LEU A 6 6.51 7.66 -0.54
C LEU A 6 5.86 8.51 0.53
N VAL A 7 4.53 8.49 0.57
CA VAL A 7 3.74 9.25 1.53
C VAL A 7 2.74 8.32 2.18
N PHE A 8 2.49 8.50 3.47
CA PHE A 8 1.50 7.71 4.21
C PHE A 8 0.41 8.62 4.71
N ARG A 9 -0.83 8.19 4.57
CA ARG A 9 -1.93 8.90 5.20
C ARG A 9 -1.86 8.70 6.71
N LYS A 10 -2.36 9.67 7.45
CA LYS A 10 -2.30 9.63 8.91
C LYS A 10 -2.94 8.37 9.48
N SER A 11 -4.04 7.93 8.89
CA SER A 11 -4.76 6.78 9.41
C SER A 11 -3.96 5.49 9.33
N VAL A 12 -2.92 5.45 8.49
CA VAL A 12 -2.14 4.22 8.31
C VAL A 12 -1.40 3.85 9.59
N SER A 13 -0.97 4.83 10.37
CA SER A 13 -0.28 4.51 11.62
C SER A 13 -1.19 3.72 12.56
N LYS A 14 -2.48 4.03 12.55
CA LYS A 14 -3.44 3.26 13.35
C LYS A 14 -3.60 1.86 12.80
N ASP A 15 -3.54 1.73 11.47
CA ASP A 15 -3.67 0.43 10.84
C ASP A 15 -2.57 -0.52 11.28
N PHE A 16 -1.38 0.01 11.55
CA PHE A 16 -0.26 -0.83 11.94
C PHE A 16 -0.32 -1.30 13.39
N ARG A 17 -1.08 -0.64 14.24
CA ARG A 17 -1.08 -0.94 15.67
C ARG A 17 -1.38 -2.40 16.00
N PRO A 18 -2.41 -3.02 15.42
CA PRO A 18 -2.72 -4.41 15.75
C PRO A 18 -1.85 -5.42 15.05
N ILE A 19 -0.96 -5.00 14.16
CA ILE A 19 -0.17 -5.91 13.36
C ILE A 19 1.15 -6.24 14.07
N PRO A 20 1.50 -7.53 14.20
CA PRO A 20 2.79 -7.88 14.82
C PRO A 20 3.97 -7.22 14.13
N ASN A 21 4.98 -6.88 14.91
CA ASN A 21 6.12 -6.13 14.40
C ASN A 21 6.82 -6.80 13.22
N LYS A 22 6.94 -8.10 13.23
CA LYS A 22 7.62 -8.78 12.12
C LYS A 22 6.83 -8.63 10.83
N ASP A 23 5.51 -8.59 10.94
CA ASP A 23 4.68 -8.40 9.76
C ASP A 23 4.72 -6.95 9.30
N VAL A 24 4.78 -6.01 10.24
CA VAL A 24 4.93 -4.59 9.89
C VAL A 24 6.21 -4.40 9.09
N THR A 25 7.30 -5.02 9.53
CA THR A 25 8.57 -4.89 8.82
C THR A 25 8.45 -5.39 7.38
N ARG A 26 7.79 -6.51 7.19
CA ARG A 26 7.61 -7.08 5.86
C ARG A 26 6.72 -6.20 5.00
N ILE A 27 5.66 -5.65 5.60
CA ILE A 27 4.75 -4.77 4.90
C ILE A 27 5.48 -3.50 4.46
N LEU A 28 6.26 -2.91 5.35
CA LEU A 28 7.00 -1.70 5.01
C LEU A 28 8.02 -1.95 3.91
N LYS A 29 8.66 -3.10 3.93
CA LYS A 29 9.60 -3.45 2.87
C LYS A 29 8.89 -3.55 1.53
N ARG A 30 7.71 -4.15 1.54
CA ARG A 30 6.91 -4.28 0.32
C ARG A 30 6.51 -2.92 -0.20
N ILE A 31 6.14 -2.02 0.72
CA ILE A 31 5.75 -0.66 0.35
C ILE A 31 6.94 0.10 -0.25
N GLU A 32 8.12 -0.05 0.34
CA GLU A 32 9.31 0.63 -0.17
C GLU A 32 9.61 0.26 -1.61
N GLU A 33 9.33 -0.96 -1.98
CA GLU A 33 9.58 -1.41 -3.35
C GLU A 33 8.70 -0.66 -4.35
N LEU A 34 7.59 -0.12 -3.90
CA LEU A 34 6.71 0.63 -4.79
C LEU A 34 7.35 1.92 -5.28
N GLN A 35 8.39 2.39 -4.63
CA GLN A 35 9.08 3.59 -5.08
C GLN A 35 9.77 3.39 -6.41
N GLU A 36 10.22 2.17 -6.68
CA GLU A 36 10.87 1.87 -7.95
C GLU A 36 9.89 1.30 -8.96
N GLU A 37 8.93 0.52 -8.47
CA GLU A 37 7.94 -0.10 -9.34
C GLU A 37 6.58 0.02 -8.69
N PRO A 38 5.82 1.08 -8.96
CA PRO A 38 4.53 1.29 -8.29
C PRO A 38 3.43 0.34 -8.75
N ARG A 39 3.64 -0.35 -9.85
CA ARG A 39 2.65 -1.32 -10.33
C ARG A 39 3.32 -2.68 -10.53
N PRO A 40 3.82 -3.30 -9.44
CA PRO A 40 4.54 -4.56 -9.57
C PRO A 40 3.59 -5.70 -9.93
N ILE A 41 4.17 -6.82 -10.33
CA ILE A 41 3.41 -8.04 -10.57
C ILE A 41 2.67 -8.36 -9.27
N GLY A 42 1.37 -8.63 -9.39
CA GLY A 42 0.53 -8.91 -8.23
C GLY A 42 -0.27 -7.72 -7.76
N SER A 43 0.01 -6.52 -8.29
CA SER A 43 -0.82 -5.38 -7.98
C SER A 43 -2.10 -5.44 -8.80
N GLU A 44 -3.19 -4.95 -8.22
CA GLU A 44 -4.47 -4.88 -8.88
C GLU A 44 -4.99 -3.47 -8.82
N LYS A 45 -5.44 -2.97 -9.96
CA LYS A 45 -6.03 -1.63 -9.99
C LYS A 45 -7.46 -1.71 -9.51
N LEU A 46 -7.80 -0.86 -8.57
CA LEU A 46 -9.16 -0.77 -8.07
C LEU A 46 -9.95 0.15 -9.00
N SER A 47 -11.21 -0.16 -9.19
CA SER A 47 -12.00 0.52 -10.21
C SER A 47 -12.09 2.02 -9.97
N GLY A 48 -12.08 2.76 -11.08
CA GLY A 48 -12.44 4.16 -11.08
C GLY A 48 -11.37 5.17 -10.70
N GLN A 49 -10.20 4.73 -10.24
CA GLN A 49 -9.17 5.67 -9.79
C GLN A 49 -7.78 5.06 -9.95
N GLU A 50 -6.77 5.91 -9.77
CA GLU A 50 -5.38 5.44 -9.76
C GLU A 50 -5.03 4.88 -8.40
N ARG A 51 -5.83 3.94 -7.95
CA ARG A 51 -5.69 3.29 -6.66
C ARG A 51 -5.46 1.80 -6.88
N TYR A 52 -4.53 1.26 -6.14
CA TYR A 52 -4.06 -0.10 -6.34
C TYR A 52 -4.01 -0.86 -5.04
N ARG A 53 -3.95 -2.17 -5.15
CA ARG A 53 -3.85 -3.07 -4.01
C ARG A 53 -2.74 -4.08 -4.25
N ILE A 54 -1.91 -4.30 -3.23
CA ILE A 54 -0.95 -5.40 -3.23
C ILE A 54 -1.13 -6.19 -1.94
N ARG A 55 -0.64 -7.40 -1.95
CA ARG A 55 -0.75 -8.30 -0.81
C ARG A 55 0.61 -8.54 -0.18
N GLN A 56 0.60 -8.72 1.15
CA GLN A 56 1.76 -9.18 1.87
C GLN A 56 1.26 -10.13 2.96
N GLY A 57 1.41 -11.45 2.73
CA GLY A 57 0.84 -12.43 3.62
C GLY A 57 -0.67 -12.32 3.65
N VAL A 58 -1.23 -12.18 4.84
CA VAL A 58 -2.67 -12.02 4.99
C VAL A 58 -3.11 -10.56 4.98
N TYR A 59 -2.17 -9.65 4.70
CA TYR A 59 -2.45 -8.23 4.73
C TYR A 59 -2.59 -7.67 3.33
N ARG A 60 -3.38 -6.61 3.21
CA ARG A 60 -3.56 -5.90 1.96
C ARG A 60 -3.13 -4.45 2.16
N ILE A 61 -2.46 -3.93 1.15
CA ILE A 61 -1.97 -2.57 1.16
C ILE A 61 -2.65 -1.85 0.02
N ILE A 62 -3.37 -0.79 0.33
CA ILE A 62 -4.04 0.02 -0.68
C ILE A 62 -3.30 1.32 -0.80
N TYR A 63 -2.97 1.69 -2.02
CA TYR A 63 -2.18 2.88 -2.28
C TYR A 63 -2.62 3.57 -3.56
N GLU A 64 -2.25 4.81 -3.70
CA GLU A 64 -2.52 5.61 -4.89
C GLU A 64 -1.21 5.98 -5.55
N VAL A 65 -1.25 6.11 -6.88
CA VAL A 65 -0.07 6.48 -7.65
C VAL A 65 -0.38 7.75 -8.42
N ALA A 66 0.44 8.77 -8.22
CA ALA A 66 0.36 10.01 -8.99
C ALA A 66 1.61 10.08 -9.86
N ASP A 67 1.49 9.59 -11.08
CA ASP A 67 2.64 9.51 -11.97
C ASP A 67 3.25 10.86 -12.28
N GLU A 68 2.42 11.87 -12.47
CA GLU A 68 2.93 13.19 -12.83
C GLU A 68 3.74 13.82 -11.71
N LEU A 69 3.41 13.47 -10.47
CA LEU A 69 4.10 14.00 -9.32
C LEU A 69 5.17 13.06 -8.80
N LEU A 70 5.22 11.83 -9.33
CA LEU A 70 6.10 10.78 -8.86
C LEU A 70 5.89 10.53 -7.37
N VAL A 71 4.64 10.34 -6.97
CA VAL A 71 4.27 10.12 -5.58
C VAL A 71 3.42 8.86 -5.46
N VAL A 72 3.76 8.03 -4.47
CA VAL A 72 2.94 6.89 -4.06
C VAL A 72 2.43 7.21 -2.66
N THR A 73 1.11 7.19 -2.49
CA THR A 73 0.50 7.46 -1.19
C THR A 73 -0.15 6.18 -0.67
N VAL A 74 0.31 5.71 0.47
CA VAL A 74 -0.30 4.54 1.11
C VAL A 74 -1.55 5.03 1.84
N VAL A 75 -2.68 4.43 1.49
CA VAL A 75 -3.99 4.85 1.97
C VAL A 75 -4.48 3.98 3.12
N LYS A 76 -4.23 2.68 3.03
CA LYS A 76 -4.75 1.76 4.03
C LYS A 76 -3.93 0.49 4.05
N VAL A 77 -3.77 -0.07 5.24
CA VAL A 77 -3.16 -1.39 5.44
C VAL A 77 -4.07 -2.15 6.38
N GLY A 78 -4.33 -3.41 6.09
CA GLY A 78 -5.18 -4.17 6.98
C GLY A 78 -5.25 -5.63 6.61
N HIS A 79 -5.78 -6.41 7.55
CA HIS A 79 -6.02 -7.82 7.32
C HIS A 79 -7.02 -7.96 6.18
N ARG A 80 -6.82 -8.95 5.31
CA ARG A 80 -7.67 -9.12 4.13
C ARG A 80 -9.16 -9.10 4.46
N LYS A 81 -9.54 -9.61 5.61
CA LYS A 81 -10.95 -9.63 6.00
C LYS A 81 -11.50 -8.25 6.28
N HIS A 82 -10.68 -7.39 6.83
CA HIS A 82 -11.12 -6.06 7.24
C HIS A 82 -11.07 -5.06 6.11
N VAL A 83 -10.09 -5.19 5.23
CA VAL A 83 -9.92 -4.23 4.14
C VAL A 83 -11.10 -4.25 3.19
N TYR A 84 -11.65 -5.42 2.93
CA TYR A 84 -12.78 -5.54 2.00
C TYR A 84 -14.10 -5.14 2.59
N LYS A 85 -14.15 -5.00 3.89
CA LYS A 85 -15.42 -4.83 4.55
C LYS A 85 -16.08 -3.50 4.24
N ARG A 86 -15.31 -2.50 3.92
CA ARG A 86 -15.82 -1.16 3.71
C ARG A 86 -15.31 -0.52 2.46
N SER A 87 -14.98 -1.28 1.54
CA SER A 87 -14.44 -0.74 0.28
C SER A 87 -15.42 0.14 -0.45
#